data_3162887f66592a4454bade4b18cc5039
#
_entry.id   3162887f66592a4454bade4b18cc5039
#
_cell.length_a   1.000
_cell.length_b   1.000
_cell.length_c   1.000
_cell.angle_alpha   90.00
_cell.angle_beta   90.00
_cell.angle_gamma   90.00
#
_symmetry.space_group_name_H-M   'P 1'
#
loop_
_entity.id
_entity.type
_entity.pdbx_description
1 polymer ?
#
loop_
_entity_poly.entity_id
_entity_poly.type
_entity_poly.pdbx_seq_one_letter_code
_entity_poly.pdbx_strand_id
1 'polypeptide(L)'
;KKEEDTNYVYIIGSNMLSSELHETSVKAGADYVPELKLDYRYNDPDDPNRFYYRSDHYNFAKHNIPVIFYFTGVHDDYHKPTDTIDKILFGKTANIVRLVFATAWEVANRETKLKVDVQNDFPSNR
;
A
#
# COMPACT_ATOMS: atom_id res chain seq x y z
N LYS A 1 20.85 -9.40 1.90
CA LYS A 1 19.64 -9.98 2.53
C LYS A 1 19.36 -11.34 1.93
N LYS A 2 18.93 -12.29 2.75
CA LYS A 2 18.45 -13.59 2.27
C LYS A 2 17.20 -13.36 1.43
N GLU A 3 17.00 -14.17 0.39
CA GLU A 3 15.88 -14.04 -0.55
C GLU A 3 14.52 -14.03 0.18
N GLU A 4 14.39 -14.81 1.24
CA GLU A 4 13.20 -14.84 2.12
C GLU A 4 12.90 -13.51 2.81
N ASP A 5 13.91 -12.69 3.09
CA ASP A 5 13.78 -11.41 3.78
C ASP A 5 13.31 -10.28 2.85
N THR A 6 13.18 -10.53 1.55
CA THR A 6 12.81 -9.51 0.56
C THR A 6 11.37 -9.63 0.06
N ASN A 7 10.69 -10.76 0.31
CA ASN A 7 9.35 -11.01 -0.22
C ASN A 7 8.25 -10.41 0.67
N TYR A 8 8.26 -9.11 0.79
CA TYR A 8 7.29 -8.34 1.58
C TYR A 8 6.93 -7.04 0.89
N VAL A 9 5.82 -6.45 1.30
CA VAL A 9 5.41 -5.09 0.94
C VAL A 9 4.72 -4.44 2.13
N TYR A 10 5.02 -3.18 2.39
CA TYR A 10 4.28 -2.39 3.37
C TYR A 10 2.96 -1.92 2.74
N ILE A 11 1.88 -2.17 3.42
CA ILE A 11 0.54 -1.72 3.04
C ILE A 11 0.18 -0.55 3.94
N ILE A 12 -0.02 0.62 3.34
CA ILE A 12 -0.25 1.86 4.08
C ILE A 12 -1.53 2.50 3.57
N GLY A 13 -2.46 2.77 4.46
CA GLY A 13 -3.71 3.46 4.14
C GLY A 13 -4.92 2.56 3.90
N SER A 14 -4.75 1.24 3.85
CA SER A 14 -5.84 0.32 3.49
C SER A 14 -7.06 0.41 4.41
N ASN A 15 -6.86 0.72 5.70
CA ASN A 15 -7.95 0.83 6.69
C ASN A 15 -8.10 2.25 7.29
N MET A 16 -7.48 3.25 6.68
CA MET A 16 -7.55 4.63 7.18
C MET A 16 -8.92 5.27 6.93
N LEU A 17 -9.60 4.89 5.86
CA LEU A 17 -10.91 5.42 5.48
C LEU A 17 -11.97 4.34 5.26
N SER A 18 -11.57 3.12 4.91
CA SER A 18 -12.50 2.06 4.52
C SER A 18 -12.06 0.70 5.03
N SER A 19 -12.87 0.10 5.89
CA SER A 19 -12.66 -1.28 6.32
C SER A 19 -12.83 -2.29 5.17
N GLU A 20 -13.72 -2.00 4.23
CA GLU A 20 -13.95 -2.83 3.04
C GLU A 20 -12.71 -2.89 2.13
N LEU A 21 -12.00 -1.77 1.96
CA LEU A 21 -10.77 -1.74 1.19
C LEU A 21 -9.69 -2.62 1.85
N HIS A 22 -9.56 -2.52 3.16
CA HIS A 22 -8.62 -3.34 3.92
C HIS A 22 -8.91 -4.84 3.76
N GLU A 23 -10.15 -5.25 3.97
CA GLU A 23 -10.58 -6.63 3.82
C GLU A 23 -10.35 -7.15 2.39
N THR A 24 -10.67 -6.35 1.38
CA THR A 24 -10.46 -6.69 -0.02
C THR A 24 -8.97 -6.91 -0.32
N SER A 25 -8.11 -6.03 0.18
CA SER A 25 -6.66 -6.14 0.00
C SER A 25 -6.09 -7.38 0.69
N VAL A 26 -6.50 -7.67 1.93
CA VAL A 26 -6.08 -8.86 2.68
C VAL A 26 -6.48 -10.13 1.93
N LYS A 27 -7.72 -10.21 1.47
CA LYS A 27 -8.23 -11.35 0.73
C LYS A 27 -7.50 -11.55 -0.61
N ALA A 28 -7.27 -10.47 -1.35
CA ALA A 28 -6.53 -10.51 -2.62
C ALA A 28 -5.12 -11.06 -2.41
N GLY A 29 -4.43 -10.62 -1.36
CA GLY A 29 -3.12 -11.14 -1.01
C GLY A 29 -3.12 -12.63 -0.71
N ALA A 30 -4.07 -13.09 0.11
CA ALA A 30 -4.18 -14.50 0.48
C ALA A 30 -4.54 -15.41 -0.70
N ASP A 31 -5.41 -14.94 -1.61
CA ASP A 31 -5.92 -15.73 -2.73
C ASP A 31 -4.95 -15.78 -3.92
N TYR A 32 -4.24 -14.69 -4.21
CA TYR A 32 -3.46 -14.56 -5.45
C TYR A 32 -1.94 -14.52 -5.24
N VAL A 33 -1.46 -14.05 -4.11
CA VAL A 33 -0.02 -13.97 -3.80
C VAL A 33 0.26 -14.37 -2.35
N PRO A 34 -0.11 -15.60 -1.94
CA PRO A 34 -0.01 -16.03 -0.54
C PRO A 34 1.43 -16.01 0.00
N GLU A 35 2.43 -16.11 -0.87
CA GLU A 35 3.84 -16.06 -0.51
C GLU A 35 4.36 -14.65 -0.20
N LEU A 36 3.63 -13.60 -0.63
CA LEU A 36 4.02 -12.22 -0.35
C LEU A 36 3.54 -11.80 1.04
N LYS A 37 4.47 -11.40 1.89
CA LYS A 37 4.16 -10.91 3.23
C LYS A 37 3.64 -9.47 3.17
N LEU A 38 2.42 -9.26 3.61
CA LEU A 38 1.83 -7.92 3.75
C LEU A 38 2.17 -7.41 5.15
N ASP A 39 2.88 -6.30 5.23
CA ASP A 39 3.34 -5.72 6.49
C ASP A 39 2.60 -4.39 6.73
N TYR A 40 1.89 -4.30 7.84
CA TYR A 40 1.02 -3.18 8.18
C TYR A 40 1.62 -2.23 9.22
N ARG A 41 2.93 -2.36 9.53
CA ARG A 41 3.55 -1.58 10.61
C ARG A 41 3.41 -0.07 10.48
N TYR A 42 3.34 0.44 9.25
CA TYR A 42 3.16 1.86 8.96
C TYR A 42 1.72 2.24 8.63
N ASN A 43 0.80 1.29 8.72
CA ASN A 43 -0.64 1.50 8.51
C ASN A 43 -1.29 2.00 9.81
N ASP A 44 -0.77 3.08 10.33
CA ASP A 44 -1.12 3.68 11.60
C ASP A 44 -1.21 5.21 11.41
N PRO A 45 -2.33 5.85 11.77
CA PRO A 45 -2.45 7.30 11.65
C PRO A 45 -1.41 8.07 12.49
N ASP A 46 -0.86 7.45 13.52
CA ASP A 46 0.15 8.03 14.41
C ASP A 46 1.59 7.64 14.05
N ASP A 47 1.80 7.01 12.88
CA ASP A 47 3.14 6.66 12.41
C ASP A 47 4.06 7.88 12.38
N PRO A 48 5.17 7.87 13.15
CA PRO A 48 6.09 9.01 13.20
C PRO A 48 6.78 9.29 11.86
N ASN A 49 6.88 8.30 10.98
CA ASN A 49 7.44 8.47 9.63
C ASN A 49 6.48 9.21 8.70
N ARG A 50 5.20 9.22 9.00
CA ARG A 50 4.16 9.88 8.23
C ARG A 50 4.10 9.46 6.76
N PHE A 51 4.39 8.22 6.43
CA PHE A 51 4.39 7.71 5.05
C PHE A 51 3.05 7.88 4.35
N TYR A 52 1.94 7.78 5.07
CA TYR A 52 0.60 7.99 4.52
C TYR A 52 0.42 9.38 3.89
N TYR A 53 1.20 10.36 4.30
CA TYR A 53 1.10 11.75 3.86
C TYR A 53 2.18 12.14 2.84
N ARG A 54 3.06 11.23 2.45
CA ARG A 54 4.33 11.58 1.77
C ARG A 54 4.34 11.35 0.26
N SER A 55 3.20 11.03 -0.36
CA SER A 55 3.13 10.81 -1.80
C SER A 55 1.78 11.21 -2.36
N ASP A 56 1.58 11.06 -3.65
CA ASP A 56 0.41 11.54 -4.39
C ASP A 56 -0.91 10.91 -3.95
N HIS A 57 -0.89 9.72 -3.37
CA HIS A 57 -2.09 9.06 -2.84
C HIS A 57 -2.81 9.93 -1.79
N TYR A 58 -2.09 10.72 -1.02
CA TYR A 58 -2.68 11.59 0.00
C TYR A 58 -3.59 12.65 -0.61
N ASN A 59 -3.33 13.09 -1.83
CA ASN A 59 -4.20 14.04 -2.53
C ASN A 59 -5.62 13.50 -2.75
N PHE A 60 -5.77 12.19 -2.84
CA PHE A 60 -7.08 11.53 -2.88
C PHE A 60 -7.64 11.30 -1.48
N ALA A 61 -6.79 10.85 -0.56
CA ALA A 61 -7.20 10.53 0.81
C ALA A 61 -7.79 11.73 1.56
N LYS A 62 -7.21 12.91 1.41
CA LYS A 62 -7.71 14.15 2.04
C LYS A 62 -9.11 14.57 1.56
N HIS A 63 -9.56 14.00 0.44
CA HIS A 63 -10.92 14.15 -0.09
C HIS A 63 -11.81 12.93 0.20
N ASN A 64 -11.46 12.13 1.19
CA ASN A 64 -12.21 10.93 1.59
C ASN A 64 -12.30 9.84 0.50
N ILE A 65 -11.30 9.76 -0.36
CA ILE A 65 -11.20 8.68 -1.34
C ILE A 65 -10.24 7.63 -0.77
N PRO A 66 -10.72 6.39 -0.48
CA PRO A 66 -9.87 5.33 0.05
C PRO A 66 -8.71 5.01 -0.89
N VAL A 67 -7.51 4.88 -0.33
CA VAL A 67 -6.28 4.65 -1.08
C VAL A 67 -5.41 3.62 -0.38
N ILE A 68 -4.53 2.98 -1.14
CA ILE A 68 -3.45 2.16 -0.61
C ILE A 68 -2.12 2.66 -1.18
N PHE A 69 -1.15 2.86 -0.32
CA PHE A 69 0.23 3.10 -0.69
C PHE A 69 1.02 1.81 -0.49
N TYR A 70 1.51 1.23 -1.59
CA TYR A 70 2.36 0.05 -1.58
C TYR A 70 3.82 0.50 -1.53
N PHE A 71 4.52 0.14 -0.47
CA PHE A 71 5.83 0.70 -0.17
C PHE A 71 6.79 -0.42 0.24
N THR A 72 8.05 -0.32 -0.12
CA THR A 72 9.07 -1.33 0.20
C THR A 72 10.16 -0.81 1.13
N GLY A 73 9.99 0.40 1.63
CA GLY A 73 10.93 1.03 2.56
C GLY A 73 11.87 2.01 1.89
N VAL A 74 12.68 2.64 2.71
CA VAL A 74 13.76 3.51 2.26
C VAL A 74 15.06 2.72 2.21
N HIS A 75 15.99 3.13 1.34
CA HIS A 75 17.28 2.50 1.14
C HIS A 75 18.34 3.56 0.79
N ASP A 76 19.59 3.14 0.70
CA ASP A 76 20.72 4.07 0.48
C ASP A 76 20.59 4.87 -0.83
N ASP A 77 19.93 4.33 -1.83
CA ASP A 77 19.73 4.96 -3.14
C ASP A 77 18.42 5.75 -3.24
N TYR A 78 17.61 5.80 -2.16
CA TYR A 78 16.28 6.42 -2.16
C TYR A 78 16.36 7.90 -2.56
N HIS A 79 15.62 8.28 -3.61
CA HIS A 79 15.60 9.62 -4.21
C HIS A 79 16.98 10.09 -4.70
N LYS A 80 17.87 9.18 -5.09
CA LYS A 80 19.21 9.48 -5.62
C LYS A 80 19.37 8.99 -7.05
N PRO A 81 20.29 9.61 -7.83
CA PRO A 81 20.62 9.15 -9.19
C PRO A 81 21.19 7.72 -9.24
N THR A 82 21.65 7.21 -8.11
CA THR A 82 22.20 5.86 -7.99
C THR A 82 21.13 4.77 -7.89
N ASP A 83 19.85 5.15 -7.80
CA ASP A 83 18.71 4.22 -7.82
C ASP A 83 18.43 3.78 -9.26
N THR A 84 19.16 2.75 -9.68
CA THR A 84 19.21 2.27 -11.07
C THR A 84 18.46 0.97 -11.26
N ILE A 85 18.08 0.68 -12.51
CA ILE A 85 17.24 -0.47 -12.89
C ILE A 85 17.86 -1.83 -12.51
N ASP A 86 19.18 -1.94 -12.50
CA ASP A 86 19.90 -3.16 -12.13
C ASP A 86 19.70 -3.56 -10.66
N LYS A 87 19.25 -2.63 -9.82
CA LYS A 87 18.97 -2.85 -8.39
C LYS A 87 17.55 -3.34 -8.11
N ILE A 88 16.70 -3.37 -9.12
CA ILE A 88 15.30 -3.81 -8.98
C ILE A 88 15.24 -5.33 -8.78
N LEU A 89 14.50 -5.76 -7.76
CA LEU A 89 14.16 -7.16 -7.53
C LEU A 89 12.91 -7.51 -8.36
N PHE A 90 13.09 -7.95 -9.60
CA PHE A 90 11.99 -8.14 -10.54
C PHE A 90 10.95 -9.17 -10.08
N GLY A 91 11.37 -10.26 -9.43
CA GLY A 91 10.44 -11.25 -8.88
C GLY A 91 9.54 -10.67 -7.79
N LYS A 92 10.10 -9.91 -6.89
CA LYS A 92 9.37 -9.17 -5.86
C LYS A 92 8.40 -8.16 -6.48
N THR A 93 8.86 -7.40 -7.46
CA THR A 93 8.05 -6.43 -8.19
C THR A 93 6.86 -7.10 -8.85
N ALA A 94 7.05 -8.25 -9.50
CA ALA A 94 5.98 -9.00 -10.13
C ALA A 94 4.92 -9.45 -9.12
N ASN A 95 5.32 -9.90 -7.93
CA ASN A 95 4.38 -10.28 -6.86
C ASN A 95 3.58 -9.09 -6.36
N ILE A 96 4.22 -7.94 -6.18
CA ILE A 96 3.53 -6.70 -5.76
C ILE A 96 2.54 -6.26 -6.84
N VAL A 97 2.91 -6.31 -8.12
CA VAL A 97 2.02 -5.98 -9.25
C VAL A 97 0.80 -6.91 -9.26
N ARG A 98 0.98 -8.21 -9.01
CA ARG A 98 -0.15 -9.15 -8.90
C ARG A 98 -1.10 -8.79 -7.78
N LEU A 99 -0.57 -8.41 -6.62
CA LEU A 99 -1.38 -7.95 -5.48
C LEU A 99 -2.18 -6.69 -5.85
N VAL A 100 -1.52 -5.70 -6.42
CA VAL A 100 -2.15 -4.43 -6.84
C VAL A 100 -3.24 -4.70 -7.87
N PHE A 101 -2.94 -5.50 -8.88
CA PHE A 101 -3.91 -5.86 -9.92
C PHE A 101 -5.12 -6.59 -9.33
N ALA A 102 -4.90 -7.60 -8.49
CA ALA A 102 -5.98 -8.37 -7.89
C ALA A 102 -6.87 -7.48 -7.00
N THR A 103 -6.27 -6.60 -6.19
CA THR A 103 -7.01 -5.67 -5.35
C THR A 103 -7.83 -4.70 -6.21
N ALA A 104 -7.22 -4.11 -7.24
CA ALA A 104 -7.90 -3.19 -8.16
C ALA A 104 -9.04 -3.88 -8.92
N TRP A 105 -8.83 -5.12 -9.37
CA TRP A 105 -9.86 -5.92 -10.03
C TRP A 105 -11.08 -6.13 -9.13
N GLU A 106 -10.87 -6.54 -7.89
CA GLU A 106 -11.95 -6.75 -6.91
C GLU A 106 -12.71 -5.45 -6.63
N VAL A 107 -11.99 -4.34 -6.44
CA VAL A 107 -12.60 -3.03 -6.22
C VAL A 107 -13.40 -2.56 -7.43
N ALA A 108 -12.85 -2.69 -8.63
CA ALA A 108 -13.50 -2.25 -9.87
C ALA A 108 -14.75 -3.05 -10.22
N ASN A 109 -14.82 -4.32 -9.83
CA ASN A 109 -15.94 -5.22 -10.12
C ASN A 109 -16.97 -5.33 -8.99
N ARG A 110 -16.85 -4.53 -7.95
CA ARG A 110 -17.86 -4.48 -6.88
C ARG A 110 -19.17 -3.90 -7.40
N GLU A 111 -20.29 -4.39 -6.89
CA GLU A 111 -21.61 -3.86 -7.20
C GLU A 111 -21.83 -2.47 -6.61
N THR A 112 -21.19 -2.19 -5.47
CA THR A 112 -21.30 -0.92 -4.75
C THR A 112 -19.94 -0.29 -4.52
N LYS A 113 -19.89 1.03 -4.42
CA LYS A 113 -18.71 1.77 -4.00
C LYS A 113 -18.20 1.29 -2.63
N LEU A 114 -16.89 1.38 -2.42
CA LEU A 114 -16.31 1.22 -1.09
C LEU A 114 -16.90 2.25 -0.14
N LYS A 115 -17.33 1.80 1.04
CA LYS A 115 -17.82 2.70 2.08
C LYS A 115 -16.65 3.39 2.78
N VAL A 116 -16.80 4.68 3.00
CA VAL A 116 -15.92 5.46 3.88
C VAL A 116 -16.52 5.36 5.29
N ASP A 117 -16.15 4.32 6.00
CA ASP A 117 -16.70 3.95 7.32
C ASP A 117 -15.74 4.17 8.48
N VAL A 118 -14.53 4.65 8.18
CA VAL A 118 -13.52 5.00 9.19
C VAL A 118 -13.30 6.50 9.14
N GLN A 119 -13.47 7.17 10.29
CA GLN A 119 -13.16 8.60 10.41
C GLN A 119 -11.67 8.79 10.64
N ASN A 120 -11.10 9.77 9.94
CA ASN A 120 -9.71 10.15 10.10
C ASN A 120 -9.59 11.67 10.02
N ASP A 121 -9.08 12.27 11.09
CA ASP A 121 -8.85 13.71 11.16
C ASP A 121 -7.53 14.06 10.47
N PHE A 122 -7.59 14.25 9.16
CA PHE A 122 -6.42 14.67 8.41
C PHE A 122 -6.01 16.11 8.76
N PRO A 123 -4.70 16.39 8.86
CA PRO A 123 -4.23 17.75 9.07
C PRO A 123 -4.70 18.68 7.94
N SER A 124 -5.36 19.79 8.31
CA SER A 124 -6.01 20.70 7.36
C SER A 124 -5.06 21.47 6.44
N ASN A 125 -3.77 21.47 6.73
CA ASN A 125 -2.75 22.28 6.02
C ASN A 125 -1.75 21.44 5.23
N ARG A 126 -2.19 20.34 4.65
CA ARG A 126 -1.26 19.46 3.91
C ARG A 126 -1.81 19.01 2.58
#